data_001f9fcf01ecfde4e0254524057cdc37
#
_entry.id   001f9fcf01ecfde4e0254524057cdc37
#
_cell.length_a   1.000
_cell.length_b   1.000
_cell.length_c   1.000
_cell.angle_alpha   90.00
_cell.angle_beta   90.00
_cell.angle_gamma   90.00
#
_symmetry.space_group_name_H-M   'P 1'
#
loop_
_entity.id
_entity.type
_entity.pdbx_description
1 polymer ?
#
loop_
_entity_poly.entity_id
_entity_poly.type
_entity_poly.pdbx_seq_one_letter_code
_entity_poly.pdbx_strand_id
1 'polypeptide(L)'
;MENAGNPKESAAESNAQLEISVPTALELQRLKLAVLIDIRQKFELEIQGEIPGASFLPLFQFKKMLGHNLSPLEQDALDADEPELRDIQQFLAMINQMHHSKEMILVCVCNSGNRSLSAARLLRLLGYENSFSLAGGFRALSEVWSSPQALDRASRPAGH
;
A
#
# COMPACT_ATOMS: atom_id res chain seq x y z
N MET A 1 27.71 24.18 -1.00
CA MET A 1 27.26 23.85 -0.89
C MET A 1 26.23 23.43 -0.73
N GLU A 2 25.63 23.31 -0.68
CA GLU A 2 24.83 22.97 -0.57
C GLU A 2 24.26 22.32 -0.07
N ASN A 3 24.14 22.50 -0.05
CA ASN A 3 23.71 21.75 0.65
C ASN A 3 22.82 20.85 0.66
N ALA A 4 22.98 20.13 0.93
CA ALA A 4 21.95 19.16 1.17
C ALA A 4 20.83 19.80 1.97
N GLY A 5 19.61 19.67 1.55
CA GLY A 5 18.48 20.26 2.24
C GLY A 5 18.29 19.67 3.64
N ASN A 6 17.42 20.30 4.39
CA ASN A 6 16.98 19.81 5.68
C ASN A 6 16.41 18.40 5.52
N PRO A 7 16.85 17.41 6.32
CA PRO A 7 16.33 16.04 6.19
C PRO A 7 14.81 15.93 6.27
N LYS A 8 14.16 16.78 7.06
CA LYS A 8 12.69 16.79 7.17
C LYS A 8 12.03 17.26 5.88
N GLU A 9 12.59 18.27 5.25
CA GLU A 9 12.07 18.76 3.96
C GLU A 9 12.25 17.71 2.88
N SER A 10 13.40 17.08 2.83
CA SER A 10 13.69 16.01 1.88
C SER A 10 12.73 14.83 2.06
N ALA A 11 12.47 14.44 3.31
CA ALA A 11 11.55 13.34 3.60
C ALA A 11 10.12 13.69 3.20
N ALA A 12 9.68 14.93 3.45
CA ALA A 12 8.33 15.38 3.08
C ALA A 12 8.14 15.38 1.55
N GLU A 13 9.13 15.87 0.81
CA GLU A 13 9.12 15.84 -0.64
C GLU A 13 9.09 14.42 -1.17
N SER A 14 9.90 13.53 -0.56
CA SER A 14 9.91 12.10 -0.90
C SER A 14 8.56 11.45 -0.66
N ASN A 15 7.87 11.80 0.43
CA ASN A 15 6.54 11.26 0.72
C ASN A 15 5.54 11.66 -0.37
N ALA A 16 5.52 12.94 -0.74
CA ALA A 16 4.62 13.43 -1.79
C ALA A 16 4.89 12.74 -3.13
N GLN A 17 6.16 12.50 -3.45
CA GLN A 17 6.56 11.81 -4.67
C GLN A 17 6.26 10.32 -4.63
N LEU A 18 6.13 9.74 -3.45
CA LEU A 18 5.86 8.32 -3.27
C LEU A 18 4.37 8.00 -3.29
N GLU A 19 3.51 9.00 -3.19
CA GLU A 19 2.08 8.77 -3.08
C GLU A 19 1.36 8.85 -4.41
N ILE A 20 0.36 8.01 -4.57
CA ILE A 20 -0.51 8.01 -5.74
C ILE A 20 -1.95 7.95 -5.24
N SER A 21 -2.84 8.67 -5.90
CA SER A 21 -4.25 8.75 -5.49
C SER A 21 -5.00 7.47 -5.82
N VAL A 22 -6.12 7.24 -5.13
CA VAL A 22 -6.97 6.07 -5.37
C VAL A 22 -7.47 6.04 -6.82
N PRO A 23 -8.04 7.13 -7.38
CA PRO A 23 -8.51 7.08 -8.77
C PRO A 23 -7.40 6.71 -9.75
N THR A 24 -6.22 7.28 -9.60
CA THR A 24 -5.09 6.98 -10.47
C THR A 24 -4.65 5.53 -10.34
N ALA A 25 -4.54 5.03 -9.12
CA ALA A 25 -4.13 3.65 -8.88
C ALA A 25 -5.12 2.66 -9.48
N LEU A 26 -6.41 2.90 -9.30
CA LEU A 26 -7.44 2.01 -9.85
C LEU A 26 -7.45 2.02 -11.37
N GLU A 27 -7.22 3.17 -11.99
CA GLU A 27 -7.16 3.24 -13.44
C GLU A 27 -5.93 2.51 -13.98
N LEU A 28 -4.78 2.67 -13.33
CA LEU A 28 -3.57 1.95 -13.71
C LEU A 28 -3.75 0.43 -13.54
N GLN A 29 -4.43 0.00 -12.49
CA GLN A 29 -4.73 -1.41 -12.27
C GLN A 29 -5.65 -1.93 -13.38
N ARG A 30 -6.70 -1.17 -13.70
CA ARG A 30 -7.65 -1.52 -14.75
C ARG A 30 -6.96 -1.72 -16.10
N LEU A 31 -6.00 -0.85 -16.39
CA LEU A 31 -5.22 -0.90 -17.64
C LEU A 31 -4.09 -1.95 -17.58
N LYS A 32 -3.95 -2.65 -16.46
CA LYS A 32 -2.89 -3.66 -16.23
C LYS A 32 -1.49 -3.06 -16.29
N LEU A 33 -1.38 -1.78 -15.95
CA LEU A 33 -0.10 -1.08 -15.87
C LEU A 33 0.47 -1.07 -14.45
N ALA A 34 -0.35 -1.37 -13.45
CA ALA A 34 0.07 -1.40 -12.05
C ALA A 34 -0.44 -2.65 -11.35
N VAL A 35 0.33 -3.08 -10.36
CA VAL A 35 -0.05 -4.15 -9.45
C VAL A 35 -0.27 -3.53 -8.07
N LEU A 36 -1.43 -3.77 -7.48
CA LEU A 36 -1.67 -3.39 -6.09
C LEU A 36 -1.10 -4.47 -5.19
N ILE A 37 -0.32 -4.04 -4.21
CA ILE A 37 0.31 -4.95 -3.25
C ILE A 37 -0.25 -4.61 -1.88
N ASP A 38 -1.06 -5.52 -1.34
CA ASP A 38 -1.66 -5.35 -0.02
C ASP A 38 -0.65 -5.79 1.03
N ILE A 39 -0.14 -4.83 1.79
CA ILE A 39 0.90 -5.08 2.78
C ILE A 39 0.35 -5.15 4.21
N ARG A 40 -0.98 -5.15 4.34
CA ARG A 40 -1.63 -5.29 5.65
C ARG A 40 -1.38 -6.69 6.21
N GLN A 41 -1.64 -6.85 7.49
CA GLN A 41 -1.59 -8.17 8.11
C GLN A 41 -2.85 -8.96 7.77
N LYS A 42 -2.75 -10.28 7.80
CA LYS A 42 -3.86 -11.15 7.42
C LYS A 42 -5.14 -10.86 8.21
N PHE A 43 -5.02 -10.61 9.52
CA PHE A 43 -6.20 -10.36 10.33
C PHE A 43 -6.91 -9.05 9.93
N GLU A 44 -6.18 -8.08 9.40
CA GLU A 44 -6.80 -6.85 8.89
C GLU A 44 -7.68 -7.15 7.68
N LEU A 45 -7.23 -8.03 6.79
CA LEU A 45 -8.03 -8.45 5.64
C LEU A 45 -9.29 -9.18 6.08
N GLU A 46 -9.16 -10.02 7.10
CA GLU A 46 -10.30 -10.79 7.62
C GLU A 46 -11.35 -9.87 8.26
N ILE A 47 -10.92 -8.81 8.94
CA ILE A 47 -11.83 -7.86 9.60
C ILE A 47 -12.38 -6.82 8.62
N GLN A 48 -11.53 -6.28 7.76
CA GLN A 48 -11.87 -5.13 6.91
C GLN A 48 -12.22 -5.50 5.48
N GLY A 49 -11.86 -6.69 5.04
CA GLY A 49 -12.08 -7.14 3.67
C GLY A 49 -10.81 -7.10 2.83
N GLU A 50 -10.82 -7.89 1.77
CA GLU A 50 -9.71 -7.98 0.83
C GLU A 50 -9.84 -6.95 -0.29
N ILE A 51 -8.74 -6.68 -0.94
CA ILE A 51 -8.72 -5.78 -2.10
C ILE A 51 -8.75 -6.64 -3.37
N PRO A 52 -9.82 -6.53 -4.18
CA PRO A 52 -9.89 -7.33 -5.42
C PRO A 52 -8.69 -7.08 -6.34
N GLY A 53 -8.10 -8.16 -6.81
CA GLY A 53 -6.98 -8.09 -7.75
C GLY A 53 -5.64 -7.75 -7.15
N ALA A 54 -5.56 -7.50 -5.85
CA ALA A 54 -4.30 -7.19 -5.19
C ALA A 54 -3.55 -8.46 -4.83
N SER A 55 -2.21 -8.36 -4.85
CA SER A 55 -1.36 -9.42 -4.32
C SER A 55 -1.15 -9.17 -2.82
N PHE A 56 -1.33 -10.20 -2.02
CA PHE A 56 -1.16 -10.08 -0.59
C PHE A 56 0.29 -10.40 -0.21
N LEU A 57 1.03 -9.39 0.23
CA LEU A 57 2.40 -9.53 0.70
C LEU A 57 2.57 -8.69 1.97
N PRO A 58 2.34 -9.27 3.14
CA PRO A 58 2.39 -8.51 4.38
C PRO A 58 3.79 -7.97 4.66
N LEU A 59 3.85 -6.69 5.05
CA LEU A 59 5.11 -6.06 5.44
C LEU A 59 5.59 -6.59 6.80
N PHE A 60 4.64 -6.86 7.70
CA PHE A 60 4.95 -7.44 9.01
C PHE A 60 4.71 -8.94 8.98
N GLN A 61 5.75 -9.72 9.24
CA GLN A 61 5.67 -11.18 9.19
C GLN A 61 5.19 -11.78 10.50
N PHE A 62 5.42 -11.10 11.59
CA PHE A 62 5.03 -11.59 12.91
C PHE A 62 3.81 -10.84 13.39
N LYS A 63 2.72 -11.58 13.55
CA LYS A 63 1.48 -11.02 14.05
C LYS A 63 1.67 -10.42 15.42
N LYS A 64 1.32 -9.16 15.55
CA LYS A 64 1.01 -8.61 16.84
C LYS A 64 -0.45 -8.93 17.09
N MET A 65 -0.72 -9.87 17.96
CA MET A 65 -2.09 -10.24 18.29
C MET A 65 -2.74 -9.10 19.05
N LEU A 66 -3.58 -8.37 18.36
CA LEU A 66 -4.42 -7.35 18.95
C LEU A 66 -5.82 -7.96 18.97
N GLY A 67 -6.26 -8.51 20.03
CA GLY A 67 -7.61 -9.01 20.25
C GLY A 67 -8.44 -9.47 19.04
N HIS A 68 -9.72 -9.74 19.28
CA HIS A 68 -10.62 -10.19 18.21
C HIS A 68 -11.21 -9.05 17.40
N ASN A 69 -11.21 -7.85 17.95
CA ASN A 69 -11.72 -6.65 17.30
C ASN A 69 -10.62 -5.60 17.26
N LEU A 70 -10.46 -4.99 16.10
CA LEU A 70 -9.49 -3.94 15.92
C LEU A 70 -10.14 -2.60 16.27
N SER A 71 -9.87 -2.10 17.49
CA SER A 71 -10.37 -0.80 17.91
C SER A 71 -9.64 0.32 17.15
N PRO A 72 -10.23 1.54 17.08
CA PRO A 72 -9.53 2.66 16.44
C PRO A 72 -8.15 2.93 17.05
N LEU A 73 -8.00 2.79 18.35
CA LEU A 73 -6.72 3.01 19.03
C LEU A 73 -5.71 1.94 18.65
N GLU A 74 -6.15 0.69 18.57
CA GLU A 74 -5.29 -0.42 18.15
C GLU A 74 -4.89 -0.27 16.69
N GLN A 75 -5.81 0.17 15.83
CA GLN A 75 -5.52 0.43 14.43
C GLN A 75 -4.49 1.54 14.28
N ASP A 76 -4.63 2.62 15.06
CA ASP A 76 -3.67 3.74 15.03
C ASP A 76 -2.27 3.26 15.45
N ALA A 77 -2.19 2.43 16.49
CA ALA A 77 -0.91 1.88 16.93
C ALA A 77 -0.29 1.00 15.85
N LEU A 78 -1.10 0.18 15.20
CA LEU A 78 -0.63 -0.68 14.12
C LEU A 78 -0.14 0.14 12.92
N ASP A 79 -0.89 1.20 12.56
CA ASP A 79 -0.53 2.07 11.44
C ASP A 79 0.77 2.84 11.70
N ALA A 80 1.12 3.05 12.95
CA ALA A 80 2.33 3.75 13.34
C ALA A 80 3.55 2.83 13.49
N ASP A 81 3.35 1.52 13.45
CA ASP A 81 4.43 0.55 13.62
C ASP A 81 5.42 0.60 12.45
N GLU A 82 6.68 0.40 12.79
CA GLU A 82 7.74 0.30 11.78
C GLU A 82 8.22 -1.15 11.69
N PRO A 83 8.53 -1.62 10.47
CA PRO A 83 9.00 -3.00 10.31
C PRO A 83 10.38 -3.19 10.90
N GLU A 84 10.58 -4.35 11.51
CA GLU A 84 11.90 -4.76 11.98
C GLU A 84 12.70 -5.34 10.82
N LEU A 85 14.00 -5.53 11.02
CA LEU A 85 14.85 -6.07 9.97
C LEU A 85 14.33 -7.41 9.43
N ARG A 86 13.82 -8.26 10.30
CA ARG A 86 13.27 -9.55 9.90
C ARG A 86 12.06 -9.39 8.99
N ASP A 87 11.19 -8.44 9.31
CA ASP A 87 10.02 -8.14 8.47
C ASP A 87 10.45 -7.67 7.09
N ILE A 88 11.43 -6.77 7.05
CA ILE A 88 11.96 -6.22 5.81
C ILE A 88 12.56 -7.35 4.95
N GLN A 89 13.38 -8.21 5.53
CA GLN A 89 14.01 -9.30 4.80
C GLN A 89 12.97 -10.24 4.19
N GLN A 90 11.94 -10.59 4.94
CA GLN A 90 10.88 -11.46 4.45
C GLN A 90 10.05 -10.78 3.35
N PHE A 91 9.73 -9.51 3.53
CA PHE A 91 8.98 -8.76 2.54
C PHE A 91 9.75 -8.69 1.21
N LEU A 92 11.03 -8.37 1.25
CA LEU A 92 11.86 -8.28 0.06
C LEU A 92 12.01 -9.64 -0.63
N ALA A 93 12.09 -10.71 0.15
CA ALA A 93 12.15 -12.06 -0.41
C ALA A 93 10.85 -12.40 -1.15
N MET A 94 9.70 -12.04 -0.60
CA MET A 94 8.42 -12.27 -1.25
C MET A 94 8.29 -11.47 -2.55
N ILE A 95 8.74 -10.21 -2.53
CA ILE A 95 8.74 -9.37 -3.74
C ILE A 95 9.61 -10.02 -4.82
N ASN A 96 10.77 -10.51 -4.44
CA ASN A 96 11.69 -11.17 -5.38
C ASN A 96 11.05 -12.40 -6.03
N GLN A 97 10.26 -13.15 -5.26
CA GLN A 97 9.59 -14.35 -5.77
C GLN A 97 8.48 -14.04 -6.78
N MET A 98 7.96 -12.82 -6.80
CA MET A 98 6.93 -12.42 -7.76
C MET A 98 7.46 -12.22 -9.16
N HIS A 99 8.76 -12.02 -9.32
CA HIS A 99 9.43 -11.85 -10.62
C HIS A 99 8.85 -10.73 -11.49
N HIS A 100 8.36 -9.66 -10.89
CA HIS A 100 7.95 -8.48 -11.65
C HIS A 100 9.18 -7.75 -12.20
N SER A 101 9.02 -7.14 -13.37
CA SER A 101 10.08 -6.33 -13.93
C SER A 101 10.29 -5.06 -13.08
N LYS A 102 11.50 -4.52 -13.13
CA LYS A 102 11.82 -3.31 -12.35
C LYS A 102 11.07 -2.07 -12.83
N GLU A 103 10.53 -2.11 -14.04
CA GLU A 103 9.74 -1.01 -14.59
C GLU A 103 8.27 -1.07 -14.19
N MET A 104 7.82 -2.19 -13.66
CA MET A 104 6.42 -2.36 -13.28
C MET A 104 6.03 -1.37 -12.18
N ILE A 105 4.85 -0.79 -12.33
CA ILE A 105 4.30 0.11 -11.31
C ILE A 105 3.74 -0.75 -10.17
N LEU A 106 4.29 -0.60 -8.98
CA LEU A 106 3.83 -1.31 -7.80
C LEU A 106 3.21 -0.30 -6.84
N VAL A 107 1.96 -0.55 -6.44
CA VAL A 107 1.25 0.34 -5.52
C VAL A 107 1.00 -0.41 -4.22
N CYS A 108 1.72 -0.02 -3.18
CA CYS A 108 1.58 -0.64 -1.86
C CYS A 108 0.40 -0.03 -1.13
N VAL A 109 -0.39 -0.88 -0.49
CA VAL A 109 -1.60 -0.48 0.22
C VAL A 109 -1.55 -0.98 1.65
N CYS A 110 -1.65 -0.06 2.61
CA CYS A 110 -1.89 -0.39 4.01
C CYS A 110 -3.22 0.24 4.41
N ASN A 111 -3.51 0.32 5.71
CA ASN A 111 -4.80 0.85 6.13
C ASN A 111 -4.94 2.36 5.91
N SER A 112 -3.93 3.14 6.29
CA SER A 112 -3.99 4.61 6.26
C SER A 112 -3.01 5.26 5.29
N GLY A 113 -2.08 4.50 4.73
CA GLY A 113 -1.05 5.00 3.83
C GLY A 113 0.32 5.18 4.49
N ASN A 114 0.44 4.93 5.78
CA ASN A 114 1.67 5.17 6.53
C ASN A 114 2.70 4.05 6.36
N ARG A 115 2.28 2.81 6.61
CA ARG A 115 3.17 1.63 6.45
C ARG A 115 3.59 1.44 4.99
N SER A 116 2.71 1.78 4.06
CA SER A 116 2.96 1.62 2.64
C SER A 116 4.00 2.60 2.11
N LEU A 117 4.21 3.74 2.78
CA LEU A 117 5.31 4.63 2.44
C LEU A 117 6.66 3.94 2.67
N SER A 118 6.79 3.25 3.82
CA SER A 118 8.01 2.48 4.11
C SER A 118 8.22 1.38 3.08
N ALA A 119 7.16 0.66 2.72
CA ALA A 119 7.24 -0.41 1.73
C ALA A 119 7.67 0.13 0.37
N ALA A 120 7.09 1.25 -0.07
CA ALA A 120 7.44 1.85 -1.35
C ALA A 120 8.92 2.28 -1.39
N ARG A 121 9.41 2.85 -0.29
CA ARG A 121 10.82 3.23 -0.19
C ARG A 121 11.74 2.03 -0.29
N LEU A 122 11.41 0.94 0.41
CA LEU A 122 12.18 -0.29 0.35
C LEU A 122 12.24 -0.84 -1.08
N LEU A 123 11.13 -0.83 -1.78
CA LEU A 123 11.06 -1.30 -3.16
C LEU A 123 11.93 -0.46 -4.09
N ARG A 124 11.92 0.86 -3.92
CA ARG A 124 12.76 1.74 -4.72
C ARG A 124 14.24 1.49 -4.46
N LEU A 125 14.61 1.20 -3.21
CA LEU A 125 15.99 0.86 -2.89
C LEU A 125 16.45 -0.43 -3.58
N LEU A 126 15.50 -1.33 -3.88
CA LEU A 126 15.80 -2.56 -4.60
C LEU A 126 15.79 -2.37 -6.13
N GLY A 127 15.51 -1.18 -6.61
CA GLY A 127 15.50 -0.90 -8.03
C GLY A 127 14.11 -0.88 -8.67
N TYR A 128 13.05 -1.12 -7.90
CA TYR A 128 11.68 -0.96 -8.38
C TYR A 128 11.31 0.52 -8.27
N GLU A 129 11.77 1.31 -9.22
CA GLU A 129 11.68 2.76 -9.15
C GLU A 129 10.26 3.30 -9.29
N ASN A 130 9.36 2.51 -9.86
CA ASN A 130 7.96 2.90 -10.03
C ASN A 130 7.08 2.32 -8.92
N SER A 131 7.58 2.37 -7.68
CA SER A 131 6.84 1.92 -6.52
C SER A 131 6.24 3.10 -5.78
N PHE A 132 4.97 2.98 -5.42
CA PHE A 132 4.19 4.04 -4.79
C PHE A 132 3.42 3.52 -3.60
N SER A 133 3.00 4.44 -2.75
CA SER A 133 2.09 4.21 -1.65
C SER A 133 0.72 4.75 -2.04
N LEU A 134 -0.33 3.97 -1.81
CA LEU A 134 -1.70 4.44 -2.05
C LEU A 134 -2.07 5.49 -0.99
N ALA A 135 -2.31 6.71 -1.43
CA ALA A 135 -2.67 7.80 -0.53
C ALA A 135 -3.97 7.48 0.21
N GLY A 136 -3.93 7.56 1.53
CA GLY A 136 -5.08 7.25 2.38
C GLY A 136 -5.34 5.76 2.56
N GLY A 137 -4.63 4.90 1.86
CA GLY A 137 -4.66 3.45 2.03
C GLY A 137 -6.01 2.81 1.79
N PHE A 138 -6.22 1.66 2.40
CA PHE A 138 -7.48 0.91 2.28
C PHE A 138 -8.69 1.73 2.72
N ARG A 139 -8.50 2.60 3.72
CA ARG A 139 -9.57 3.45 4.22
C ARG A 139 -10.13 4.34 3.09
N ALA A 140 -9.25 5.00 2.35
CA ALA A 140 -9.65 5.83 1.21
C ALA A 140 -10.23 4.98 0.08
N LEU A 141 -9.66 3.82 -0.17
CA LEU A 141 -10.12 2.90 -1.21
C LEU A 141 -11.53 2.41 -0.90
N SER A 142 -11.80 2.04 0.36
CA SER A 142 -13.13 1.55 0.75
C SER A 142 -14.19 2.64 0.65
N GLU A 143 -13.83 3.89 0.86
CA GLU A 143 -14.75 5.02 0.68
C GLU A 143 -15.18 5.15 -0.78
N VAL A 144 -14.26 4.96 -1.72
CA VAL A 144 -14.55 4.99 -3.14
C VAL A 144 -15.55 3.87 -3.49
N TRP A 145 -15.31 2.66 -3.00
CA TRP A 145 -16.21 1.53 -3.28
C TRP A 145 -17.57 1.68 -2.65
N SER A 146 -17.67 2.40 -1.54
CA SER A 146 -18.94 2.61 -0.83
C SER A 146 -19.72 3.80 -1.37
N SER A 147 -19.17 4.58 -2.29
CA SER A 147 -19.82 5.76 -2.83
C SER A 147 -20.93 5.36 -3.79
N PRO A 148 -22.02 6.14 -3.91
CA PRO A 148 -23.07 5.87 -4.89
C PRO A 148 -22.53 5.79 -6.32
N GLN A 149 -21.53 6.57 -6.65
CA GLN A 149 -20.89 6.57 -7.96
C GLN A 149 -20.18 5.25 -8.24
N ALA A 150 -19.49 4.69 -7.23
CA ALA A 150 -18.83 3.40 -7.38
C ALA A 150 -19.85 2.27 -7.56
N LEU A 151 -20.95 2.29 -6.79
CA LEU A 151 -22.03 1.30 -6.92
C LEU A 151 -22.66 1.38 -8.31
N ASP A 152 -22.87 2.58 -8.82
CA ASP A 152 -23.42 2.79 -10.15
C ASP A 152 -22.51 2.20 -11.22
N ARG A 153 -21.20 2.43 -11.12
CA ARG A 153 -20.22 1.85 -12.05
C ARG A 153 -20.20 0.32 -11.97
N ALA A 154 -20.29 -0.23 -10.77
CA ALA A 154 -20.26 -1.66 -10.55
C ALA A 154 -21.49 -2.35 -11.16
N SER A 155 -22.61 -1.66 -11.28
CA SER A 155 -23.83 -2.22 -11.86
C SER A 155 -23.87 -2.17 -13.39
N ARG A 156 -22.91 -1.49 -14.02
CA ARG A 156 -22.85 -1.42 -15.48
C ARG A 156 -22.24 -2.70 -16.07
N PRO A 157 -22.77 -3.14 -17.21
CA PRO A 157 -22.19 -4.31 -17.87
C PRO A 157 -20.72 -4.08 -18.26
N ALA A 158 -19.96 -5.17 -18.29
CA ALA A 158 -18.57 -5.11 -18.71
C ALA A 158 -18.48 -4.63 -20.16
N GLY A 159 -17.50 -3.79 -20.47
CA GLY A 159 -17.27 -3.29 -21.81
C GLY A 159 -17.94 -1.96 -22.12
N HIS A 160 -18.67 -1.42 -21.18
CA HIS A 160 -19.29 -0.10 -21.33
C HIS A 160 -18.54 1.01 -20.67
#